data_209cb2fd4ba89e35ddf6a75ac5258d0d
#
_entry.id   209cb2fd4ba89e35ddf6a75ac5258d0d
#
_cell.length_a   1.000
_cell.length_b   1.000
_cell.length_c   1.000
_cell.angle_alpha   90.00
_cell.angle_beta   90.00
_cell.angle_gamma   90.00
#
_symmetry.space_group_name_H-M   'P 1'
#
loop_
_entity.id
_entity.type
_entity.pdbx_description
1 polymer ?
#
loop_
_entity_poly.entity_id
_entity_poly.type
_entity_poly.pdbx_seq_one_letter_code
_entity_poly.pdbx_strand_id
1 'polypeptide(L)'
;MFFLKAAFCRVFQTGFKLALPVLPYREPTVISSCAELKKVFEAEKLRSVLVVTDKGIVNNGLISPLETVLNENGVNFALYDNTQPNPTVQNVEEALALYNKNRCDGLIAIGGGSAMDCAKALGARVAYPKKSVGQMKGVLRILRRIPTLIAVPTTAGTGSEVTLAAIITDPEKRHKYALMSFPLIPHYAVLDAALTYTLPPHLTATTGMDALTHAVEAYIGRSTTKETRRLALEAVKLIFENVETAYADGKNHKSRENMLVAAYKAGVAFSKSYVGYIHAVAHSLGGRYGTPHGLANAVIMPYVLEAYGQSAYKKLYELSVAAGVCDEKDGHKDGAEKFIAAIKALNAKMGIPEKLSGIKKEDIAVMASNAEKEANPLYPVPRLMTEKELEKFYYRVSDWSK
;
A
#
# COMPACT_ATOMS: atom_id res chain seq x y z
N MET A 1 19.90 6.35 -26.80
CA MET A 1 18.74 5.48 -26.43
C MET A 1 18.01 5.96 -25.19
N PHE A 2 18.69 6.29 -24.07
CA PHE A 2 18.04 6.79 -22.82
C PHE A 2 17.21 8.06 -23.03
N PHE A 3 17.69 9.04 -23.80
CA PHE A 3 16.97 10.30 -24.07
C PHE A 3 15.59 10.08 -24.73
N LEU A 4 15.52 9.23 -25.75
CA LEU A 4 14.24 8.90 -26.42
C LEU A 4 13.27 8.18 -25.48
N LYS A 5 13.78 7.23 -24.67
CA LYS A 5 12.99 6.54 -23.64
C LYS A 5 12.47 7.53 -22.59
N ALA A 6 13.32 8.46 -22.16
CA ALA A 6 12.96 9.49 -21.20
C ALA A 6 11.87 10.43 -21.76
N ALA A 7 11.99 10.87 -23.01
CA ALA A 7 10.98 11.68 -23.69
C ALA A 7 9.63 10.93 -23.75
N PHE A 8 9.64 9.66 -24.16
CA PHE A 8 8.43 8.84 -24.19
C PHE A 8 7.78 8.73 -22.79
N CYS A 9 8.58 8.43 -21.76
CA CYS A 9 8.07 8.37 -20.37
C CYS A 9 7.41 9.69 -19.97
N ARG A 10 8.00 10.82 -20.28
CA ARG A 10 7.44 12.13 -19.92
C ARG A 10 6.16 12.46 -20.67
N VAL A 11 6.07 12.13 -21.95
CA VAL A 11 4.82 12.27 -22.73
C VAL A 11 3.72 11.39 -22.12
N PHE A 12 4.01 10.13 -21.84
CA PHE A 12 3.06 9.20 -21.22
C PHE A 12 2.56 9.72 -19.86
N GLN A 13 3.48 10.13 -18.97
CA GLN A 13 3.16 10.66 -17.64
C GLN A 13 2.35 11.95 -17.71
N THR A 14 2.62 12.80 -18.70
CA THR A 14 1.84 14.04 -18.92
C THR A 14 0.44 13.72 -19.41
N GLY A 15 0.29 12.82 -20.37
CA GLY A 15 -1.03 12.35 -20.83
C GLY A 15 -1.84 11.74 -19.69
N PHE A 16 -1.22 10.89 -18.88
CA PHE A 16 -1.87 10.32 -17.70
C PHE A 16 -2.32 11.39 -16.71
N LYS A 17 -1.43 12.36 -16.37
CA LYS A 17 -1.77 13.49 -15.50
C LYS A 17 -2.99 14.27 -15.98
N LEU A 18 -3.09 14.51 -17.29
CA LEU A 18 -4.25 15.21 -17.88
C LEU A 18 -5.53 14.37 -17.81
N ALA A 19 -5.42 13.04 -17.81
CA ALA A 19 -6.57 12.15 -17.67
C ALA A 19 -7.08 12.01 -16.23
N LEU A 20 -6.26 12.27 -15.19
CA LEU A 20 -6.62 12.07 -13.79
C LEU A 20 -8.00 12.65 -13.39
N PRO A 21 -8.39 13.87 -13.80
CA PRO A 21 -9.68 14.46 -13.39
C PRO A 21 -10.91 13.72 -13.93
N VAL A 22 -10.77 12.95 -15.00
CA VAL A 22 -11.88 12.24 -15.66
C VAL A 22 -11.89 10.74 -15.37
N LEU A 23 -10.87 10.24 -14.66
CA LEU A 23 -10.84 8.83 -14.24
C LEU A 23 -11.89 8.57 -13.14
N PRO A 24 -12.62 7.44 -13.21
CA PRO A 24 -13.73 7.14 -12.30
C PRO A 24 -13.22 6.62 -10.93
N TYR A 25 -12.26 7.32 -10.35
CA TYR A 25 -11.81 7.03 -9.00
C TYR A 25 -12.90 7.45 -8.00
N ARG A 26 -13.26 6.54 -7.11
CA ARG A 26 -14.13 6.83 -5.95
C ARG A 26 -13.40 6.55 -4.66
N GLU A 27 -13.70 7.27 -3.62
CA GLU A 27 -13.25 6.92 -2.28
C GLU A 27 -14.28 5.99 -1.63
N PRO A 28 -13.84 5.03 -0.81
CA PRO A 28 -14.73 4.24 0.03
C PRO A 28 -15.48 5.13 1.02
N THR A 29 -16.69 4.73 1.39
CA THR A 29 -17.35 5.32 2.56
C THR A 29 -16.61 4.87 3.82
N VAL A 30 -16.11 5.84 4.60
CA VAL A 30 -15.39 5.56 5.84
C VAL A 30 -16.36 5.27 6.96
N ILE A 31 -16.10 4.18 7.68
CA ILE A 31 -16.82 3.73 8.89
C ILE A 31 -15.81 3.75 10.05
N SER A 32 -16.22 4.25 11.20
CA SER A 32 -15.29 4.46 12.32
C SER A 32 -15.10 3.22 13.21
N SER A 33 -16.01 2.27 13.16
CA SER A 33 -15.91 1.02 13.94
C SER A 33 -16.71 -0.13 13.32
N CYS A 34 -16.36 -1.36 13.67
CA CYS A 34 -17.15 -2.52 13.25
C CYS A 34 -18.61 -2.45 13.73
N ALA A 35 -18.90 -1.83 14.86
CA ALA A 35 -20.28 -1.69 15.40
C ALA A 35 -21.20 -0.92 14.46
N GLU A 36 -20.68 -0.01 13.64
CA GLU A 36 -21.47 0.77 12.69
C GLU A 36 -21.81 0.02 11.39
N LEU A 37 -21.25 -1.18 11.16
CA LEU A 37 -21.50 -1.99 9.95
C LEU A 37 -22.97 -2.39 9.79
N LYS A 38 -23.79 -2.37 10.86
CA LYS A 38 -25.23 -2.55 10.77
C LYS A 38 -25.86 -1.70 9.68
N LYS A 39 -25.50 -0.41 9.63
CA LYS A 39 -26.01 0.54 8.62
C LYS A 39 -25.64 0.12 7.19
N VAL A 40 -24.45 -0.47 7.03
CA VAL A 40 -23.97 -0.96 5.74
C VAL A 40 -24.74 -2.21 5.32
N PHE A 41 -24.94 -3.16 6.25
CA PHE A 41 -25.70 -4.39 5.96
C PHE A 41 -27.13 -4.08 5.52
N GLU A 42 -27.79 -3.12 6.18
CA GLU A 42 -29.13 -2.68 5.83
C GLU A 42 -29.18 -1.97 4.46
N ALA A 43 -28.24 -1.02 4.22
CA ALA A 43 -28.17 -0.24 2.98
C ALA A 43 -27.87 -1.11 1.75
N GLU A 44 -26.92 -2.03 1.86
CA GLU A 44 -26.50 -2.94 0.79
C GLU A 44 -27.34 -4.23 0.75
N LYS A 45 -28.27 -4.41 1.71
CA LYS A 45 -29.14 -5.59 1.86
C LYS A 45 -28.37 -6.91 1.94
N LEU A 46 -27.22 -6.88 2.62
CA LEU A 46 -26.34 -8.05 2.76
C LEU A 46 -27.00 -9.07 3.70
N ARG A 47 -27.04 -10.33 3.25
CA ARG A 47 -27.61 -11.46 3.99
C ARG A 47 -26.58 -12.55 4.27
N SER A 48 -25.60 -12.70 3.41
CA SER A 48 -24.55 -13.71 3.55
C SER A 48 -23.24 -13.17 2.98
N VAL A 49 -22.20 -13.06 3.80
CA VAL A 49 -20.91 -12.52 3.40
C VAL A 49 -19.80 -13.54 3.50
N LEU A 50 -18.80 -13.44 2.64
CA LEU A 50 -17.53 -14.13 2.87
C LEU A 50 -16.57 -13.19 3.57
N VAL A 51 -16.11 -13.62 4.75
CA VAL A 51 -15.03 -12.94 5.48
C VAL A 51 -13.71 -13.54 5.03
N VAL A 52 -12.84 -12.70 4.46
CA VAL A 52 -11.49 -13.06 4.00
C VAL A 52 -10.46 -12.51 4.96
N THR A 53 -9.63 -13.38 5.51
CA THR A 53 -8.64 -13.03 6.53
C THR A 53 -7.46 -14.01 6.53
N ASP A 54 -6.61 -13.94 7.54
CA ASP A 54 -5.52 -14.87 7.80
C ASP A 54 -5.61 -15.47 9.21
N LYS A 55 -4.88 -16.56 9.43
CA LYS A 55 -4.86 -17.26 10.74
C LYS A 55 -4.36 -16.39 11.89
N GLY A 56 -3.48 -15.41 11.60
CA GLY A 56 -3.00 -14.50 12.64
C GLY A 56 -4.11 -13.62 13.21
N ILE A 57 -5.00 -13.13 12.35
CA ILE A 57 -6.17 -12.33 12.75
C ILE A 57 -7.13 -13.17 13.62
N VAL A 58 -7.41 -14.40 13.19
CA VAL A 58 -8.30 -15.33 13.94
C VAL A 58 -7.69 -15.70 15.29
N ASN A 59 -6.43 -16.13 15.29
CA ASN A 59 -5.75 -16.58 16.52
C ASN A 59 -5.57 -15.47 17.56
N ASN A 60 -5.49 -14.23 17.13
CA ASN A 60 -5.42 -13.06 18.02
C ASN A 60 -6.81 -12.50 18.40
N GLY A 61 -7.90 -13.14 17.99
CA GLY A 61 -9.26 -12.74 18.33
C GLY A 61 -9.71 -11.41 17.69
N LEU A 62 -8.99 -10.90 16.70
CA LEU A 62 -9.30 -9.63 16.04
C LEU A 62 -10.56 -9.70 15.18
N ILE A 63 -11.02 -10.90 14.85
CA ILE A 63 -12.27 -11.12 14.12
C ILE A 63 -13.52 -10.94 14.99
N SER A 64 -13.42 -11.11 16.31
CA SER A 64 -14.58 -11.19 17.22
C SER A 64 -15.50 -9.96 17.17
N PRO A 65 -15.03 -8.69 17.08
CA PRO A 65 -15.92 -7.55 16.93
C PRO A 65 -16.77 -7.62 15.66
N LEU A 66 -16.20 -8.15 14.56
CA LEU A 66 -16.92 -8.35 13.31
C LEU A 66 -17.95 -9.49 13.43
N GLU A 67 -17.59 -10.61 14.02
CA GLU A 67 -18.50 -11.75 14.23
C GLU A 67 -19.69 -11.34 15.11
N THR A 68 -19.46 -10.54 16.15
CA THR A 68 -20.51 -10.02 17.01
C THR A 68 -21.54 -9.22 16.20
N VAL A 69 -21.10 -8.25 15.44
CA VAL A 69 -22.03 -7.39 14.67
C VAL A 69 -22.75 -8.16 13.55
N LEU A 70 -22.10 -9.15 12.92
CA LEU A 70 -22.73 -10.02 11.92
C LEU A 70 -23.88 -10.84 12.56
N ASN A 71 -23.60 -11.50 13.69
CA ASN A 71 -24.57 -12.33 14.42
C ASN A 71 -25.75 -11.49 14.93
N GLU A 72 -25.48 -10.34 15.56
CA GLU A 72 -26.53 -9.44 16.09
C GLU A 72 -27.48 -8.90 15.00
N ASN A 73 -27.00 -8.82 13.76
CA ASN A 73 -27.80 -8.33 12.63
C ASN A 73 -28.32 -9.45 11.72
N GLY A 74 -28.16 -10.72 12.12
CA GLY A 74 -28.68 -11.87 11.35
C GLY A 74 -28.03 -12.02 9.97
N VAL A 75 -26.81 -11.53 9.79
CA VAL A 75 -26.02 -11.69 8.54
C VAL A 75 -25.23 -12.99 8.66
N ASN A 76 -25.55 -13.97 7.83
CA ASN A 76 -24.76 -15.19 7.74
C ASN A 76 -23.35 -14.91 7.22
N PHE A 77 -22.37 -15.67 7.68
CA PHE A 77 -21.03 -15.52 7.14
C PHE A 77 -20.31 -16.88 6.98
N ALA A 78 -19.44 -16.94 6.01
CA ALA A 78 -18.44 -17.97 5.87
C ALA A 78 -17.07 -17.34 6.09
N LEU A 79 -16.15 -18.08 6.68
CA LEU A 79 -14.80 -17.59 7.02
C LEU A 79 -13.77 -18.29 6.12
N TYR A 80 -12.98 -17.51 5.40
CA TYR A 80 -11.74 -17.93 4.72
C TYR A 80 -10.54 -17.31 5.44
N ASP A 81 -9.83 -18.10 6.23
CA ASP A 81 -8.73 -17.68 7.11
C ASP A 81 -7.35 -18.13 6.63
N ASN A 82 -7.25 -18.65 5.41
CA ASN A 82 -6.02 -19.23 4.88
C ASN A 82 -5.26 -18.31 3.92
N THR A 83 -5.54 -17.00 3.95
CA THR A 83 -4.79 -16.04 3.14
C THR A 83 -3.33 -16.01 3.58
N GLN A 84 -2.42 -16.23 2.65
CA GLN A 84 -0.98 -16.17 2.90
C GLN A 84 -0.44 -14.74 2.78
N PRO A 85 0.67 -14.39 3.45
CA PRO A 85 1.44 -13.22 3.10
C PRO A 85 1.78 -13.27 1.59
N ASN A 86 1.44 -12.19 0.84
CA ASN A 86 1.43 -12.19 -0.62
C ASN A 86 0.44 -13.24 -1.21
N PRO A 87 -0.85 -12.94 -1.23
CA PRO A 87 -1.89 -13.90 -1.56
C PRO A 87 -1.67 -14.54 -2.93
N THR A 88 -1.94 -15.84 -3.01
CA THR A 88 -1.72 -16.63 -4.22
C THR A 88 -3.00 -16.75 -5.05
N VAL A 89 -2.84 -17.14 -6.32
CA VAL A 89 -3.98 -17.52 -7.17
C VAL A 89 -4.82 -18.61 -6.48
N GLN A 90 -4.18 -19.56 -5.80
CA GLN A 90 -4.86 -20.63 -5.08
C GLN A 90 -5.73 -20.10 -3.94
N ASN A 91 -5.22 -19.13 -3.14
CA ASN A 91 -6.03 -18.50 -2.08
C ASN A 91 -7.30 -17.87 -2.65
N VAL A 92 -7.22 -17.22 -3.80
CA VAL A 92 -8.37 -16.60 -4.47
C VAL A 92 -9.39 -17.65 -4.92
N GLU A 93 -8.94 -18.76 -5.51
CA GLU A 93 -9.84 -19.81 -6.02
C GLU A 93 -10.48 -20.63 -4.87
N GLU A 94 -9.76 -20.89 -3.78
CA GLU A 94 -10.30 -21.51 -2.56
C GLU A 94 -11.40 -20.62 -1.94
N ALA A 95 -11.11 -19.32 -1.80
CA ALA A 95 -12.08 -18.35 -1.30
C ALA A 95 -13.31 -18.24 -2.22
N LEU A 96 -13.13 -18.31 -3.56
CA LEU A 96 -14.22 -18.32 -4.54
C LEU A 96 -15.12 -19.54 -4.37
N ALA A 97 -14.54 -20.71 -4.16
CA ALA A 97 -15.31 -21.93 -3.94
C ALA A 97 -16.20 -21.81 -2.68
N LEU A 98 -15.64 -21.22 -1.61
CA LEU A 98 -16.35 -20.98 -0.35
C LEU A 98 -17.46 -19.93 -0.52
N TYR A 99 -17.19 -18.82 -1.23
CA TYR A 99 -18.17 -17.80 -1.59
C TYR A 99 -19.39 -18.40 -2.30
N ASN A 100 -19.13 -19.19 -3.32
CA ASN A 100 -20.21 -19.83 -4.11
C ASN A 100 -20.99 -20.86 -3.30
N LYS A 101 -20.29 -21.72 -2.51
CA LYS A 101 -20.91 -22.75 -1.66
C LYS A 101 -21.90 -22.14 -0.66
N ASN A 102 -21.55 -21.00 -0.07
CA ASN A 102 -22.37 -20.31 0.93
C ASN A 102 -23.31 -19.28 0.33
N ARG A 103 -23.37 -19.15 -1.01
CA ARG A 103 -24.22 -18.18 -1.73
C ARG A 103 -24.07 -16.78 -1.18
N CYS A 104 -22.81 -16.36 -0.91
CA CYS A 104 -22.54 -15.04 -0.38
C CYS A 104 -22.94 -13.95 -1.39
N ASP A 105 -23.40 -12.81 -0.88
CA ASP A 105 -23.80 -11.61 -1.64
C ASP A 105 -22.87 -10.42 -1.42
N GLY A 106 -21.94 -10.53 -0.44
CA GLY A 106 -20.93 -9.52 -0.12
C GLY A 106 -19.60 -10.11 0.33
N LEU A 107 -18.61 -9.24 0.45
CA LEU A 107 -17.25 -9.57 0.86
C LEU A 107 -16.82 -8.64 2.00
N ILE A 108 -16.19 -9.20 3.02
CA ILE A 108 -15.51 -8.44 4.09
C ILE A 108 -14.08 -8.93 4.14
N ALA A 109 -13.11 -8.02 3.97
CA ALA A 109 -11.70 -8.31 4.15
C ALA A 109 -11.24 -7.73 5.48
N ILE A 110 -10.83 -8.54 6.45
CA ILE A 110 -10.27 -8.09 7.72
C ILE A 110 -8.83 -8.56 7.83
N GLY A 111 -7.89 -7.61 7.99
CA GLY A 111 -6.47 -7.92 8.06
C GLY A 111 -5.58 -6.84 7.46
N GLY A 112 -4.37 -7.20 7.08
CA GLY A 112 -3.47 -6.33 6.33
C GLY A 112 -3.76 -6.34 4.81
N GLY A 113 -2.85 -5.75 4.03
CA GLY A 113 -2.99 -5.66 2.57
C GLY A 113 -3.24 -7.00 1.88
N SER A 114 -2.65 -8.09 2.39
CA SER A 114 -2.81 -9.44 1.79
C SER A 114 -4.27 -9.93 1.80
N ALA A 115 -4.97 -9.78 2.92
CA ALA A 115 -6.38 -10.16 3.03
C ALA A 115 -7.26 -9.33 2.08
N MET A 116 -6.98 -8.01 1.99
CA MET A 116 -7.69 -7.10 1.11
C MET A 116 -7.43 -7.41 -0.36
N ASP A 117 -6.20 -7.69 -0.75
CA ASP A 117 -5.82 -8.01 -2.12
C ASP A 117 -6.44 -9.35 -2.56
N CYS A 118 -6.47 -10.35 -1.67
CA CYS A 118 -7.18 -11.60 -1.90
C CYS A 118 -8.67 -11.36 -2.14
N ALA A 119 -9.33 -10.58 -1.28
CA ALA A 119 -10.75 -10.26 -1.42
C ALA A 119 -11.09 -9.46 -2.67
N LYS A 120 -10.24 -8.51 -3.08
CA LYS A 120 -10.38 -7.77 -4.35
C LYS A 120 -10.28 -8.70 -5.55
N ALA A 121 -9.28 -9.58 -5.57
CA ALA A 121 -9.11 -10.55 -6.65
C ALA A 121 -10.26 -11.57 -6.69
N LEU A 122 -10.75 -12.00 -5.54
CA LEU A 122 -11.95 -12.80 -5.39
C LEU A 122 -13.17 -12.08 -5.98
N GLY A 123 -13.39 -10.81 -5.62
CA GLY A 123 -14.47 -10.00 -6.18
C GLY A 123 -14.40 -9.91 -7.70
N ALA A 124 -13.19 -9.78 -8.26
CA ALA A 124 -12.97 -9.82 -9.71
C ALA A 124 -13.35 -11.17 -10.30
N ARG A 125 -13.01 -12.31 -9.64
CA ARG A 125 -13.39 -13.65 -10.08
C ARG A 125 -14.89 -13.85 -10.05
N VAL A 126 -15.59 -13.35 -9.03
CA VAL A 126 -17.06 -13.37 -8.96
C VAL A 126 -17.67 -12.60 -10.14
N ALA A 127 -17.15 -11.40 -10.45
CA ALA A 127 -17.63 -10.59 -11.58
C ALA A 127 -17.32 -11.19 -12.96
N TYR A 128 -16.27 -12.02 -13.05
CA TYR A 128 -15.82 -12.67 -14.30
C TYR A 128 -15.60 -14.18 -14.11
N PRO A 129 -16.66 -14.99 -13.91
CA PRO A 129 -16.53 -16.40 -13.56
C PRO A 129 -15.80 -17.26 -14.61
N LYS A 130 -15.77 -16.80 -15.86
CA LYS A 130 -15.09 -17.49 -16.99
C LYS A 130 -13.63 -17.09 -17.18
N LYS A 131 -13.11 -16.07 -16.43
CA LYS A 131 -11.72 -15.64 -16.55
C LYS A 131 -10.92 -16.10 -15.34
N SER A 132 -9.73 -16.64 -15.53
CA SER A 132 -8.78 -16.87 -14.45
C SER A 132 -8.22 -15.55 -13.91
N VAL A 133 -7.66 -15.56 -12.69
CA VAL A 133 -6.99 -14.39 -12.10
C VAL A 133 -5.91 -13.85 -13.04
N GLY A 134 -5.09 -14.74 -13.63
CA GLY A 134 -4.02 -14.37 -14.54
C GLY A 134 -4.50 -13.66 -15.83
N GLN A 135 -5.70 -13.97 -16.32
CA GLN A 135 -6.28 -13.27 -17.48
C GLN A 135 -6.74 -11.84 -17.18
N MET A 136 -6.85 -11.50 -15.91
CA MET A 136 -7.23 -10.17 -15.44
C MET A 136 -6.03 -9.31 -15.00
N LYS A 137 -4.80 -9.83 -15.19
CA LYS A 137 -3.55 -9.12 -14.90
C LYS A 137 -3.43 -7.82 -15.68
N GLY A 138 -2.94 -6.77 -15.02
CA GLY A 138 -2.64 -5.47 -15.61
C GLY A 138 -3.68 -4.39 -15.33
N VAL A 139 -3.65 -3.33 -16.13
CA VAL A 139 -4.43 -2.11 -15.91
C VAL A 139 -5.75 -2.17 -16.66
N LEU A 140 -6.86 -1.80 -15.98
CA LEU A 140 -8.22 -1.67 -16.53
C LEU A 140 -8.78 -2.93 -17.23
N ARG A 141 -8.42 -4.11 -16.73
CA ARG A 141 -8.93 -5.40 -17.24
C ARG A 141 -10.25 -5.84 -16.60
N ILE A 142 -10.62 -5.21 -15.48
CA ILE A 142 -11.83 -5.48 -14.70
C ILE A 142 -12.70 -4.22 -14.76
N LEU A 143 -13.79 -4.28 -15.52
CA LEU A 143 -14.70 -3.15 -15.74
C LEU A 143 -16.08 -3.38 -15.11
N ARG A 144 -16.43 -4.62 -14.78
CA ARG A 144 -17.68 -4.95 -14.12
C ARG A 144 -17.60 -4.64 -12.63
N ARG A 145 -18.72 -4.20 -12.06
CA ARG A 145 -18.85 -4.05 -10.60
C ARG A 145 -18.61 -5.40 -9.93
N ILE A 146 -17.78 -5.41 -8.91
CA ILE A 146 -17.60 -6.56 -8.00
C ILE A 146 -18.68 -6.53 -6.91
N PRO A 147 -18.93 -7.64 -6.19
CA PRO A 147 -19.78 -7.64 -5.00
C PRO A 147 -19.38 -6.54 -4.03
N THR A 148 -20.31 -6.09 -3.19
CA THR A 148 -20.00 -5.11 -2.15
C THR A 148 -18.82 -5.62 -1.32
N LEU A 149 -17.74 -4.84 -1.28
CA LEU A 149 -16.51 -5.14 -0.55
C LEU A 149 -16.34 -4.13 0.59
N ILE A 150 -16.25 -4.65 1.81
CA ILE A 150 -15.94 -3.91 3.02
C ILE A 150 -14.51 -4.26 3.41
N ALA A 151 -13.64 -3.27 3.53
CA ALA A 151 -12.26 -3.44 3.97
C ALA A 151 -12.10 -3.00 5.43
N VAL A 152 -11.51 -3.86 6.25
CA VAL A 152 -11.29 -3.65 7.68
C VAL A 152 -9.80 -3.81 7.97
N PRO A 153 -8.99 -2.73 7.81
CA PRO A 153 -7.55 -2.79 8.03
C PRO A 153 -7.21 -3.03 9.50
N THR A 154 -6.28 -3.94 9.74
CA THR A 154 -5.65 -4.17 11.05
C THR A 154 -4.21 -3.67 11.09
N THR A 155 -3.75 -3.06 10.01
CA THR A 155 -2.43 -2.42 9.86
C THR A 155 -2.60 -1.01 9.33
N ALA A 156 -1.76 -0.08 9.76
CA ALA A 156 -1.74 1.29 9.29
C ALA A 156 -0.54 1.48 8.33
N GLY A 157 -0.67 1.03 7.08
CA GLY A 157 0.45 1.02 6.15
C GLY A 157 0.05 1.03 4.68
N THR A 158 -0.41 -0.11 4.18
CA THR A 158 -0.62 -0.36 2.75
C THR A 158 -1.65 0.53 2.06
N GLY A 159 -2.62 1.06 2.81
CA GLY A 159 -3.73 1.81 2.23
C GLY A 159 -4.60 0.98 1.28
N SER A 160 -4.51 -0.38 1.34
CA SER A 160 -5.24 -1.23 0.40
C SER A 160 -6.76 -1.04 0.49
N GLU A 161 -7.28 -0.57 1.62
CA GLU A 161 -8.69 -0.24 1.83
C GLU A 161 -9.23 0.86 0.89
N VAL A 162 -8.32 1.63 0.22
CA VAL A 162 -8.71 2.72 -0.71
C VAL A 162 -8.10 2.57 -2.10
N THR A 163 -7.33 1.53 -2.35
CA THR A 163 -6.61 1.38 -3.62
C THR A 163 -7.39 0.58 -4.65
N LEU A 164 -7.12 0.88 -5.91
CA LEU A 164 -7.63 0.15 -7.07
C LEU A 164 -6.81 -1.10 -7.42
N ALA A 165 -5.75 -1.39 -6.65
CA ALA A 165 -4.81 -2.45 -6.92
C ALA A 165 -5.02 -3.66 -6.00
N ALA A 166 -4.75 -4.85 -6.52
CA ALA A 166 -4.56 -6.09 -5.77
C ALA A 166 -3.34 -6.83 -6.31
N ILE A 167 -2.40 -7.17 -5.44
CA ILE A 167 -1.16 -7.86 -5.80
C ILE A 167 -1.32 -9.35 -5.53
N ILE A 168 -1.22 -10.15 -6.60
CA ILE A 168 -1.39 -11.60 -6.52
C ILE A 168 -0.12 -12.32 -6.96
N THR A 169 0.22 -13.36 -6.25
CA THR A 169 1.35 -14.23 -6.56
C THR A 169 0.87 -15.46 -7.35
N ASP A 170 1.53 -15.74 -8.46
CA ASP A 170 1.40 -17.01 -9.19
C ASP A 170 2.64 -17.85 -8.82
N PRO A 171 2.48 -18.85 -7.91
CA PRO A 171 3.62 -19.65 -7.44
C PRO A 171 4.22 -20.53 -8.54
N GLU A 172 3.38 -21.02 -9.48
CA GLU A 172 3.83 -21.87 -10.59
C GLU A 172 4.79 -21.10 -11.51
N LYS A 173 4.45 -19.82 -11.79
CA LYS A 173 5.28 -18.94 -12.61
C LYS A 173 6.32 -18.13 -11.83
N ARG A 174 6.36 -18.31 -10.50
CA ARG A 174 7.22 -17.50 -9.59
C ARG A 174 7.13 -16.01 -9.89
N HIS A 175 5.90 -15.54 -10.08
CA HIS A 175 5.66 -14.18 -10.55
C HIS A 175 4.55 -13.48 -9.75
N LYS A 176 4.85 -12.28 -9.27
CA LYS A 176 3.86 -11.36 -8.68
C LYS A 176 3.35 -10.40 -9.74
N TYR A 177 2.06 -10.15 -9.75
CA TYR A 177 1.46 -9.18 -10.66
C TYR A 177 0.29 -8.43 -10.02
N ALA A 178 0.05 -7.24 -10.53
CA ALA A 178 -1.06 -6.41 -10.10
C ALA A 178 -2.30 -6.63 -10.98
N LEU A 179 -3.46 -6.68 -10.33
CA LEU A 179 -4.76 -6.38 -10.92
C LEU A 179 -5.05 -4.92 -10.57
N MET A 180 -5.24 -4.05 -11.55
CA MET A 180 -5.43 -2.62 -11.32
C MET A 180 -6.67 -2.12 -12.06
N SER A 181 -7.76 -1.93 -11.35
CA SER A 181 -9.02 -1.46 -11.95
C SER A 181 -9.91 -0.78 -10.91
N PHE A 182 -10.62 0.26 -11.31
CA PHE A 182 -11.48 1.03 -10.40
C PHE A 182 -12.54 0.22 -9.64
N PRO A 183 -13.18 -0.81 -10.22
CA PRO A 183 -14.13 -1.64 -9.47
C PRO A 183 -13.52 -2.39 -8.28
N LEU A 184 -12.18 -2.54 -8.20
CA LEU A 184 -11.51 -3.19 -7.07
C LEU A 184 -11.40 -2.30 -5.83
N ILE A 185 -11.62 -0.99 -5.96
CA ILE A 185 -11.65 -0.10 -4.79
C ILE A 185 -12.78 -0.60 -3.86
N PRO A 186 -12.52 -0.85 -2.57
CA PRO A 186 -13.55 -1.24 -1.62
C PRO A 186 -14.71 -0.23 -1.58
N HIS A 187 -15.91 -0.68 -1.26
CA HIS A 187 -17.07 0.19 -1.14
C HIS A 187 -17.05 0.93 0.19
N TYR A 188 -16.57 0.24 1.24
CA TYR A 188 -16.48 0.75 2.60
C TYR A 188 -15.10 0.43 3.17
N ALA A 189 -14.59 1.35 4.00
CA ALA A 189 -13.35 1.19 4.77
C ALA A 189 -13.65 1.43 6.24
N VAL A 190 -13.42 0.42 7.10
CA VAL A 190 -13.62 0.52 8.55
C VAL A 190 -12.31 0.88 9.21
N LEU A 191 -12.16 2.11 9.66
CA LEU A 191 -10.95 2.60 10.32
C LEU A 191 -11.08 2.50 11.84
N ASP A 192 -11.08 1.26 12.34
CA ASP A 192 -11.21 0.96 13.77
C ASP A 192 -9.84 0.80 14.43
N ALA A 193 -9.42 1.79 15.20
CA ALA A 193 -8.12 1.82 15.86
C ALA A 193 -7.89 0.62 16.79
N ALA A 194 -8.95 0.11 17.42
CA ALA A 194 -8.84 -1.01 18.36
C ALA A 194 -8.31 -2.29 17.68
N LEU A 195 -8.57 -2.48 16.39
CA LEU A 195 -8.08 -3.62 15.62
C LEU A 195 -6.57 -3.56 15.33
N THR A 196 -5.91 -2.46 15.67
CA THR A 196 -4.46 -2.28 15.50
C THR A 196 -3.67 -2.40 16.82
N TYR A 197 -4.34 -2.52 17.97
CA TYR A 197 -3.65 -2.49 19.27
C TYR A 197 -2.68 -3.65 19.50
N THR A 198 -2.98 -4.81 18.93
CA THR A 198 -2.14 -6.01 19.07
C THR A 198 -1.06 -6.12 18.00
N LEU A 199 -0.99 -5.14 17.09
CA LEU A 199 0.04 -5.14 16.05
C LEU A 199 1.43 -5.02 16.70
N PRO A 200 2.34 -5.98 16.46
CA PRO A 200 3.68 -5.95 17.03
C PRO A 200 4.44 -4.67 16.69
N PRO A 201 5.32 -4.15 17.58
CA PRO A 201 6.05 -2.92 17.35
C PRO A 201 6.81 -2.88 16.01
N HIS A 202 7.50 -3.97 15.65
CA HIS A 202 8.24 -4.04 14.39
C HIS A 202 7.32 -3.93 13.14
N LEU A 203 6.09 -4.45 13.20
CA LEU A 203 5.10 -4.28 12.13
C LEU A 203 4.51 -2.87 12.16
N THR A 204 4.29 -2.28 13.35
CA THR A 204 3.87 -0.87 13.47
C THR A 204 4.90 0.05 12.79
N ALA A 205 6.19 -0.17 13.06
CA ALA A 205 7.28 0.58 12.45
C ALA A 205 7.30 0.44 10.92
N THR A 206 7.37 -0.79 10.43
CA THR A 206 7.52 -1.04 8.99
C THR A 206 6.30 -0.65 8.19
N THR A 207 5.07 -0.86 8.71
CA THR A 207 3.85 -0.41 8.02
C THR A 207 3.69 1.12 8.09
N GLY A 208 4.04 1.75 9.20
CA GLY A 208 4.03 3.22 9.32
C GLY A 208 4.99 3.89 8.35
N MET A 209 6.20 3.32 8.19
CA MET A 209 7.17 3.80 7.21
C MET A 209 6.76 3.50 5.76
N ASP A 210 5.99 2.45 5.53
CA ASP A 210 5.35 2.17 4.24
C ASP A 210 4.32 3.25 3.87
N ALA A 211 3.44 3.61 4.82
CA ALA A 211 2.51 4.72 4.66
C ALA A 211 3.24 6.05 4.38
N LEU A 212 4.36 6.30 5.07
CA LEU A 212 5.21 7.47 4.80
C LEU A 212 5.77 7.44 3.38
N THR A 213 6.25 6.28 2.93
CA THR A 213 6.77 6.12 1.57
C THR A 213 5.69 6.41 0.52
N HIS A 214 4.48 5.89 0.71
CA HIS A 214 3.33 6.17 -0.15
C HIS A 214 3.05 7.69 -0.24
N ALA A 215 2.97 8.37 0.91
CA ALA A 215 2.71 9.81 0.96
C ALA A 215 3.83 10.62 0.28
N VAL A 216 5.09 10.28 0.57
CA VAL A 216 6.27 10.96 0.01
C VAL A 216 6.31 10.79 -1.52
N GLU A 217 6.21 9.57 -2.04
CA GLU A 217 6.27 9.32 -3.49
C GLU A 217 5.08 9.93 -4.23
N ALA A 218 3.87 9.86 -3.65
CA ALA A 218 2.71 10.53 -4.19
C ALA A 218 2.90 12.04 -4.28
N TYR A 219 3.59 12.66 -3.30
CA TYR A 219 3.83 14.11 -3.28
C TYR A 219 4.92 14.55 -4.23
N ILE A 220 6.07 13.88 -4.20
CA ILE A 220 7.22 14.27 -5.04
C ILE A 220 7.00 13.95 -6.51
N GLY A 221 6.11 13.03 -6.85
CA GLY A 221 5.76 12.64 -8.20
C GLY A 221 5.33 13.83 -9.07
N ARG A 222 5.31 13.63 -10.40
CA ARG A 222 4.93 14.67 -11.37
C ARG A 222 3.45 14.68 -11.72
N SER A 223 2.74 13.59 -11.44
CA SER A 223 1.30 13.45 -11.73
C SER A 223 0.46 13.68 -10.46
N THR A 224 0.63 14.84 -9.82
CA THR A 224 -0.09 15.21 -8.61
C THR A 224 -1.21 16.21 -8.90
N THR A 225 -2.27 16.19 -8.08
CA THR A 225 -3.34 17.20 -8.04
C THR A 225 -3.22 18.04 -6.77
N LYS A 226 -4.03 19.10 -6.64
CA LYS A 226 -4.11 19.86 -5.38
C LYS A 226 -4.56 18.96 -4.23
N GLU A 227 -5.53 18.10 -4.48
CA GLU A 227 -6.07 17.16 -3.51
C GLU A 227 -5.03 16.13 -3.06
N THR A 228 -4.36 15.43 -4.00
CA THR A 228 -3.36 14.41 -3.64
C THR A 228 -2.17 15.00 -2.89
N ARG A 229 -1.77 16.25 -3.21
CA ARG A 229 -0.72 16.95 -2.44
C ARG A 229 -1.17 17.27 -1.01
N ARG A 230 -2.41 17.79 -0.84
CA ARG A 230 -2.96 18.07 0.50
C ARG A 230 -3.02 16.79 1.34
N LEU A 231 -3.56 15.70 0.80
CA LEU A 231 -3.65 14.43 1.50
C LEU A 231 -2.29 13.86 1.87
N ALA A 232 -1.30 13.96 0.97
CA ALA A 232 0.06 13.50 1.25
C ALA A 232 0.74 14.32 2.35
N LEU A 233 0.60 15.65 2.37
CA LEU A 233 1.13 16.51 3.44
C LEU A 233 0.48 16.20 4.78
N GLU A 234 -0.85 16.02 4.81
CA GLU A 234 -1.59 15.65 6.03
C GLU A 234 -1.15 14.26 6.54
N ALA A 235 -0.93 13.29 5.63
CA ALA A 235 -0.43 11.97 6.00
C ALA A 235 0.97 12.05 6.59
N VAL A 236 1.90 12.77 5.97
CA VAL A 236 3.27 12.96 6.48
C VAL A 236 3.25 13.59 7.87
N LYS A 237 2.47 14.64 8.07
CA LYS A 237 2.30 15.28 9.38
C LYS A 237 1.84 14.28 10.44
N LEU A 238 0.73 13.58 10.17
CA LEU A 238 0.18 12.60 11.11
C LEU A 238 1.17 11.47 11.44
N ILE A 239 1.93 10.99 10.45
CA ILE A 239 2.92 9.93 10.68
C ILE A 239 4.05 10.43 11.59
N PHE A 240 4.64 11.59 11.30
CA PHE A 240 5.71 12.15 12.12
C PHE A 240 5.27 12.44 13.55
N GLU A 241 4.03 12.86 13.76
CA GLU A 241 3.48 13.14 15.08
C GLU A 241 3.12 11.86 15.88
N ASN A 242 2.89 10.71 15.24
CA ASN A 242 2.24 9.58 15.89
C ASN A 242 2.98 8.25 15.79
N VAL A 243 3.84 8.01 14.80
CA VAL A 243 4.42 6.69 14.55
C VAL A 243 5.31 6.20 15.70
N GLU A 244 6.12 7.06 16.30
CA GLU A 244 6.97 6.72 17.45
C GLU A 244 6.12 6.35 18.67
N THR A 245 5.06 7.10 18.95
CA THR A 245 4.13 6.81 20.05
C THR A 245 3.38 5.49 19.81
N ALA A 246 2.88 5.28 18.59
CA ALA A 246 2.20 4.02 18.23
C ALA A 246 3.14 2.81 18.28
N TYR A 247 4.43 3.00 18.01
CA TYR A 247 5.48 1.98 18.11
C TYR A 247 5.79 1.64 19.58
N ALA A 248 5.96 2.66 20.43
CA ALA A 248 6.32 2.50 21.83
C ALA A 248 5.13 2.03 22.69
N ASP A 249 3.94 2.53 22.42
CA ASP A 249 2.68 2.18 23.11
C ASP A 249 1.61 1.77 22.10
N GLY A 250 1.55 0.48 21.82
CA GLY A 250 0.58 -0.10 20.89
C GLY A 250 -0.89 0.09 21.28
N LYS A 251 -1.17 0.47 22.53
CA LYS A 251 -2.54 0.70 23.04
C LYS A 251 -2.93 2.18 23.04
N ASN A 252 -2.03 3.10 22.65
CA ASN A 252 -2.37 4.50 22.53
C ASN A 252 -3.39 4.72 21.42
N HIS A 253 -4.67 4.83 21.82
CA HIS A 253 -5.80 4.93 20.88
C HIS A 253 -5.60 6.05 19.87
N LYS A 254 -5.24 7.25 20.34
CA LYS A 254 -5.14 8.43 19.46
C LYS A 254 -4.05 8.28 18.42
N SER A 255 -2.90 7.75 18.79
CA SER A 255 -1.82 7.51 17.83
C SER A 255 -2.18 6.40 16.83
N ARG A 256 -2.84 5.32 17.27
CA ARG A 256 -3.32 4.27 16.36
C ARG A 256 -4.37 4.77 15.39
N GLU A 257 -5.35 5.56 15.86
CA GLU A 257 -6.35 6.22 15.03
C GLU A 257 -5.69 7.13 13.98
N ASN A 258 -4.77 8.00 14.42
CA ASN A 258 -4.07 8.93 13.54
C ASN A 258 -3.22 8.19 12.49
N MET A 259 -2.59 7.06 12.86
CA MET A 259 -1.83 6.23 11.91
C MET A 259 -2.74 5.56 10.86
N LEU A 260 -3.92 5.06 11.25
CA LEU A 260 -4.90 4.55 10.26
C LEU A 260 -5.37 5.64 9.31
N VAL A 261 -5.71 6.81 9.83
CA VAL A 261 -6.12 7.96 9.02
C VAL A 261 -4.98 8.40 8.09
N ALA A 262 -3.73 8.37 8.57
CA ALA A 262 -2.56 8.70 7.75
C ALA A 262 -2.36 7.69 6.61
N ALA A 263 -2.46 6.37 6.89
CA ALA A 263 -2.36 5.32 5.88
C ALA A 263 -3.49 5.44 4.84
N TYR A 264 -4.72 5.71 5.27
CA TYR A 264 -5.86 5.99 4.38
C TYR A 264 -5.57 7.17 3.45
N LYS A 265 -5.14 8.32 4.00
CA LYS A 265 -4.83 9.54 3.20
C LYS A 265 -3.68 9.30 2.23
N ALA A 266 -2.61 8.64 2.67
CA ALA A 266 -1.51 8.23 1.80
C ALA A 266 -2.00 7.29 0.70
N GLY A 267 -2.89 6.36 1.05
CA GLY A 267 -3.55 5.44 0.13
C GLY A 267 -4.33 6.14 -0.98
N VAL A 268 -5.19 7.10 -0.62
CA VAL A 268 -5.90 7.94 -1.60
C VAL A 268 -4.94 8.72 -2.49
N ALA A 269 -3.91 9.32 -1.88
CA ALA A 269 -2.94 10.13 -2.61
C ALA A 269 -2.19 9.31 -3.66
N PHE A 270 -1.60 8.15 -3.29
CA PHE A 270 -0.81 7.38 -4.23
C PHE A 270 -1.68 6.59 -5.24
N SER A 271 -2.89 6.20 -4.89
CA SER A 271 -3.82 5.57 -5.85
C SER A 271 -4.11 6.47 -7.05
N LYS A 272 -4.13 7.80 -6.84
CA LYS A 272 -4.31 8.80 -7.89
C LYS A 272 -3.00 9.27 -8.53
N SER A 273 -1.89 9.28 -7.76
CA SER A 273 -0.61 9.88 -8.18
C SER A 273 0.50 8.87 -8.49
N TYR A 274 0.24 7.59 -8.28
CA TYR A 274 1.21 6.49 -8.31
C TYR A 274 2.33 6.60 -7.26
N VAL A 275 3.20 5.61 -7.28
CA VAL A 275 4.42 5.49 -6.48
C VAL A 275 5.65 5.81 -7.33
N GLY A 276 6.86 5.50 -6.85
CA GLY A 276 8.10 5.81 -7.55
C GLY A 276 9.16 4.72 -7.45
N TYR A 277 10.44 5.11 -7.55
CA TYR A 277 11.55 4.17 -7.53
C TYR A 277 11.79 3.50 -6.18
N ILE A 278 11.31 4.08 -5.06
CA ILE A 278 11.41 3.42 -3.77
C ILE A 278 10.64 2.10 -3.83
N HIS A 279 9.37 2.15 -4.26
CA HIS A 279 8.54 0.98 -4.43
C HIS A 279 9.08 0.02 -5.51
N ALA A 280 9.52 0.51 -6.66
CA ALA A 280 10.03 -0.33 -7.73
C ALA A 280 11.25 -1.17 -7.27
N VAL A 281 12.17 -0.56 -6.52
CA VAL A 281 13.33 -1.25 -5.93
C VAL A 281 12.90 -2.22 -4.85
N ALA A 282 11.98 -1.83 -3.96
CA ALA A 282 11.45 -2.69 -2.89
C ALA A 282 10.68 -3.90 -3.43
N HIS A 283 9.88 -3.73 -4.49
CA HIS A 283 9.13 -4.81 -5.13
C HIS A 283 10.05 -5.90 -5.70
N SER A 284 11.17 -5.51 -6.31
CA SER A 284 12.13 -6.48 -6.83
C SER A 284 12.83 -7.29 -5.71
N LEU A 285 13.13 -6.66 -4.56
CA LEU A 285 13.62 -7.34 -3.35
C LEU A 285 12.58 -8.29 -2.77
N GLY A 286 11.34 -7.82 -2.64
CA GLY A 286 10.23 -8.65 -2.18
C GLY A 286 9.96 -9.84 -3.11
N GLY A 287 10.06 -9.63 -4.42
CA GLY A 287 9.89 -10.68 -5.42
C GLY A 287 11.02 -11.72 -5.43
N ARG A 288 12.26 -11.30 -5.19
CA ARG A 288 13.44 -12.16 -5.25
C ARG A 288 13.72 -12.89 -3.95
N TYR A 289 13.60 -12.20 -2.82
CA TYR A 289 14.04 -12.69 -1.51
C TYR A 289 12.91 -12.81 -0.49
N GLY A 290 11.67 -12.42 -0.83
CA GLY A 290 10.59 -12.36 0.13
C GLY A 290 10.76 -11.26 1.18
N THR A 291 11.62 -10.28 0.94
CA THR A 291 11.85 -9.16 1.87
C THR A 291 10.50 -8.50 2.21
N PRO A 292 10.17 -8.29 3.50
CA PRO A 292 8.95 -7.63 3.89
C PRO A 292 8.84 -6.23 3.26
N HIS A 293 7.71 -5.94 2.64
CA HIS A 293 7.51 -4.76 1.78
C HIS A 293 7.82 -3.44 2.50
N GLY A 294 7.18 -3.21 3.66
CA GLY A 294 7.39 -1.98 4.42
C GLY A 294 8.82 -1.83 4.95
N LEU A 295 9.49 -2.96 5.29
CA LEU A 295 10.91 -2.94 5.66
C LEU A 295 11.78 -2.49 4.48
N ALA A 296 11.57 -3.07 3.29
CA ALA A 296 12.31 -2.71 2.10
C ALA A 296 12.14 -1.21 1.76
N ASN A 297 10.88 -0.72 1.78
CA ASN A 297 10.59 0.69 1.54
C ASN A 297 11.28 1.60 2.55
N ALA A 298 11.22 1.29 3.85
CA ALA A 298 11.83 2.08 4.91
C ALA A 298 13.36 2.22 4.76
N VAL A 299 14.02 1.12 4.42
CA VAL A 299 15.49 1.09 4.24
C VAL A 299 15.92 1.82 2.96
N ILE A 300 15.19 1.66 1.85
CA ILE A 300 15.54 2.22 0.55
C ILE A 300 15.23 3.72 0.48
N MET A 301 14.16 4.18 1.12
CA MET A 301 13.60 5.53 0.97
C MET A 301 14.65 6.65 1.11
N PRO A 302 15.47 6.72 2.16
CA PRO A 302 16.43 7.82 2.31
C PRO A 302 17.39 7.94 1.13
N TYR A 303 17.86 6.81 0.61
CA TYR A 303 18.87 6.78 -0.44
C TYR A 303 18.32 7.18 -1.81
N VAL A 304 17.08 6.80 -2.13
CA VAL A 304 16.42 7.22 -3.36
C VAL A 304 16.11 8.72 -3.30
N LEU A 305 15.67 9.24 -2.14
CA LEU A 305 15.40 10.67 -1.95
C LEU A 305 16.70 11.50 -2.11
N GLU A 306 17.82 11.07 -1.53
CA GLU A 306 19.15 11.68 -1.74
C GLU A 306 19.50 11.73 -3.24
N ALA A 307 19.29 10.63 -3.96
CA ALA A 307 19.65 10.52 -5.36
C ALA A 307 18.80 11.40 -6.29
N TYR A 308 17.59 11.78 -5.91
CA TYR A 308 16.81 12.75 -6.68
C TYR A 308 17.43 14.16 -6.69
N GLY A 309 18.14 14.56 -5.62
CA GLY A 309 18.84 15.82 -5.50
C GLY A 309 17.95 17.01 -5.83
N GLN A 310 18.45 17.96 -6.60
CA GLN A 310 17.76 19.22 -6.96
C GLN A 310 16.37 18.98 -7.60
N SER A 311 16.15 17.83 -8.23
CA SER A 311 14.85 17.53 -8.85
C SER A 311 13.71 17.34 -7.86
N ALA A 312 14.03 17.12 -6.57
CA ALA A 312 13.06 16.93 -5.50
C ALA A 312 13.19 17.92 -4.35
N TYR A 313 14.24 18.73 -4.25
CA TYR A 313 14.52 19.58 -3.08
C TYR A 313 13.32 20.43 -2.64
N LYS A 314 12.67 21.15 -3.56
CA LYS A 314 11.51 21.97 -3.20
C LYS A 314 10.39 21.15 -2.57
N LYS A 315 10.04 20.00 -3.15
CA LYS A 315 8.95 19.17 -2.66
C LYS A 315 9.31 18.46 -1.35
N LEU A 316 10.56 18.04 -1.18
CA LEU A 316 11.06 17.48 0.07
C LEU A 316 11.09 18.52 1.19
N TYR A 317 11.45 19.77 0.87
CA TYR A 317 11.32 20.88 1.81
C TYR A 317 9.87 21.10 2.25
N GLU A 318 8.91 21.11 1.31
CA GLU A 318 7.49 21.25 1.64
C GLU A 318 6.99 20.11 2.56
N LEU A 319 7.46 18.88 2.34
CA LEU A 319 7.22 17.73 3.23
C LEU A 319 7.90 17.90 4.59
N SER A 320 9.11 18.46 4.62
CA SER A 320 9.86 18.75 5.85
C SER A 320 9.13 19.74 6.75
N VAL A 321 8.57 20.79 6.15
CA VAL A 321 7.73 21.77 6.89
C VAL A 321 6.47 21.07 7.44
N ALA A 322 5.79 20.27 6.63
CA ALA A 322 4.60 19.53 7.07
C ALA A 322 4.90 18.54 8.20
N ALA A 323 6.09 17.92 8.18
CA ALA A 323 6.59 17.02 9.22
C ALA A 323 7.03 17.75 10.50
N GLY A 324 7.13 19.08 10.49
CA GLY A 324 7.62 19.88 11.61
C GLY A 324 9.13 19.72 11.87
N VAL A 325 9.92 19.31 10.87
CA VAL A 325 11.38 19.07 11.03
C VAL A 325 12.25 20.16 10.45
N CYS A 326 11.68 21.14 9.76
CA CYS A 326 12.37 22.37 9.36
C CYS A 326 11.45 23.58 9.45
N ASP A 327 12.06 24.78 9.49
CA ASP A 327 11.35 26.05 9.48
C ASP A 327 11.06 26.53 8.06
N GLU A 328 10.03 27.38 7.90
CA GLU A 328 9.71 28.01 6.60
C GLU A 328 10.84 28.93 6.07
N LYS A 329 11.80 29.28 6.93
CA LYS A 329 12.98 30.09 6.58
C LYS A 329 14.15 29.29 6.02
N ASP A 330 14.11 27.96 6.14
CA ASP A 330 15.15 27.08 5.62
C ASP A 330 15.18 27.12 4.08
N GLY A 331 16.36 26.96 3.50
CA GLY A 331 16.50 26.79 2.06
C GLY A 331 15.95 25.43 1.59
N HIS A 332 15.50 25.33 0.34
CA HIS A 332 14.93 24.10 -0.19
C HIS A 332 15.86 22.89 -0.07
N LYS A 333 17.18 23.09 -0.23
CA LYS A 333 18.17 22.02 -0.07
C LYS A 333 18.28 21.59 1.39
N ASP A 334 18.44 22.57 2.30
CA ASP A 334 18.62 22.29 3.73
C ASP A 334 17.40 21.61 4.33
N GLY A 335 16.19 22.08 3.98
CA GLY A 335 14.95 21.45 4.40
C GLY A 335 14.78 20.03 3.85
N ALA A 336 15.21 19.78 2.61
CA ALA A 336 15.20 18.43 2.04
C ALA A 336 16.19 17.49 2.77
N GLU A 337 17.39 17.97 3.08
CA GLU A 337 18.39 17.20 3.84
C GLU A 337 17.92 16.91 5.27
N LYS A 338 17.30 17.89 5.95
CA LYS A 338 16.67 17.71 7.27
C LYS A 338 15.57 16.65 7.23
N PHE A 339 14.71 16.63 6.19
CA PHE A 339 13.66 15.63 6.03
C PHE A 339 14.23 14.21 5.88
N ILE A 340 15.24 14.04 5.03
CA ILE A 340 15.92 12.77 4.84
C ILE A 340 16.61 12.30 6.13
N ALA A 341 17.24 13.20 6.86
CA ALA A 341 17.86 12.91 8.15
C ALA A 341 16.81 12.48 9.19
N ALA A 342 15.65 13.14 9.23
CA ALA A 342 14.55 12.78 10.11
C ALA A 342 13.99 11.39 9.81
N ILE A 343 13.85 11.01 8.53
CA ILE A 343 13.46 9.64 8.14
C ILE A 343 14.47 8.60 8.64
N LYS A 344 15.78 8.86 8.51
CA LYS A 344 16.83 7.98 9.04
C LYS A 344 16.75 7.85 10.56
N ALA A 345 16.50 8.96 11.24
CA ALA A 345 16.34 8.99 12.69
C ALA A 345 15.11 8.19 13.15
N LEU A 346 13.96 8.31 12.46
CA LEU A 346 12.77 7.50 12.72
C LEU A 346 13.06 6.01 12.54
N ASN A 347 13.73 5.62 11.44
CA ASN A 347 14.13 4.22 11.22
C ASN A 347 14.98 3.71 12.39
N ALA A 348 16.01 4.44 12.79
CA ALA A 348 16.90 4.05 13.88
C ALA A 348 16.16 3.92 15.21
N LYS A 349 15.30 4.88 15.58
CA LYS A 349 14.50 4.84 16.81
C LYS A 349 13.55 3.65 16.89
N MET A 350 13.01 3.23 15.75
CA MET A 350 12.09 2.09 15.66
C MET A 350 12.79 0.76 15.34
N GLY A 351 14.13 0.70 15.41
CA GLY A 351 14.88 -0.53 15.21
C GLY A 351 14.89 -1.04 13.77
N ILE A 352 14.56 -0.20 12.78
CA ILE A 352 14.67 -0.56 11.36
C ILE A 352 16.15 -0.49 10.96
N PRO A 353 16.72 -1.57 10.40
CA PRO A 353 18.16 -1.62 10.07
C PRO A 353 18.49 -0.69 8.89
N GLU A 354 19.73 -0.19 8.84
CA GLU A 354 20.21 0.60 7.70
C GLU A 354 20.43 -0.26 6.45
N LYS A 355 20.63 -1.57 6.62
CA LYS A 355 20.95 -2.52 5.55
C LYS A 355 20.11 -3.78 5.66
N LEU A 356 19.93 -4.43 4.52
CA LEU A 356 19.22 -5.69 4.37
C LEU A 356 20.24 -6.82 4.14
N SER A 357 20.05 -7.94 4.83
CA SER A 357 20.89 -9.14 4.68
C SER A 357 20.40 -10.04 3.54
N GLY A 358 21.28 -10.93 3.06
CA GLY A 358 20.92 -12.00 2.12
C GLY A 358 20.82 -11.59 0.65
N ILE A 359 21.07 -10.33 0.30
CA ILE A 359 21.09 -9.86 -1.09
C ILE A 359 22.38 -10.34 -1.77
N LYS A 360 22.26 -11.00 -2.92
CA LYS A 360 23.41 -11.52 -3.68
C LYS A 360 23.81 -10.56 -4.80
N LYS A 361 25.12 -10.37 -5.00
CA LYS A 361 25.66 -9.45 -6.02
C LYS A 361 25.22 -9.81 -7.43
N GLU A 362 25.18 -11.11 -7.74
CA GLU A 362 24.76 -11.63 -9.05
C GLU A 362 23.31 -11.32 -9.43
N ASP A 363 22.45 -11.06 -8.45
CA ASP A 363 21.03 -10.77 -8.68
C ASP A 363 20.76 -9.28 -8.94
N ILE A 364 21.69 -8.38 -8.61
CA ILE A 364 21.46 -6.93 -8.60
C ILE A 364 21.07 -6.41 -9.98
N ALA A 365 21.78 -6.83 -11.03
CA ALA A 365 21.50 -6.38 -12.39
C ALA A 365 20.07 -6.76 -12.84
N VAL A 366 19.64 -7.99 -12.52
CA VAL A 366 18.28 -8.45 -12.85
C VAL A 366 17.23 -7.69 -12.05
N MET A 367 17.47 -7.45 -10.76
CA MET A 367 16.55 -6.67 -9.91
C MET A 367 16.43 -5.23 -10.38
N ALA A 368 17.53 -4.59 -10.75
CA ALA A 368 17.53 -3.22 -11.26
C ALA A 368 16.77 -3.11 -12.61
N SER A 369 16.97 -4.10 -13.50
CA SER A 369 16.21 -4.17 -14.76
C SER A 369 14.71 -4.35 -14.52
N ASN A 370 14.31 -5.18 -13.54
CA ASN A 370 12.91 -5.36 -13.16
C ASN A 370 12.30 -4.08 -12.59
N ALA A 371 13.01 -3.40 -11.69
CA ALA A 371 12.58 -2.14 -11.11
C ALA A 371 12.42 -1.03 -12.19
N GLU A 372 13.34 -0.97 -13.15
CA GLU A 372 13.26 -0.01 -14.26
C GLU A 372 12.05 -0.30 -15.17
N LYS A 373 11.80 -1.56 -15.51
CA LYS A 373 10.67 -1.98 -16.35
C LYS A 373 9.32 -1.74 -15.66
N GLU A 374 9.26 -1.94 -14.36
CA GLU A 374 8.07 -1.68 -13.58
C GLU A 374 7.76 -0.18 -13.52
N ALA A 375 8.78 0.64 -13.21
CA ALA A 375 8.58 2.06 -13.01
C ALA A 375 8.31 2.81 -14.33
N ASN A 376 8.90 2.41 -15.45
CA ASN A 376 8.88 3.16 -16.69
C ASN A 376 7.99 2.51 -17.76
N PRO A 377 7.06 3.27 -18.37
CA PRO A 377 6.84 4.72 -18.24
C PRO A 377 5.85 5.13 -17.13
N LEU A 378 5.34 4.19 -16.33
CA LEU A 378 4.16 4.35 -15.51
C LEU A 378 4.35 5.32 -14.33
N TYR A 379 5.48 5.22 -13.61
CA TYR A 379 5.69 5.98 -12.37
C TYR A 379 6.18 7.41 -12.64
N PRO A 380 5.45 8.43 -12.18
CA PRO A 380 5.73 9.83 -12.50
C PRO A 380 6.84 10.43 -11.62
N VAL A 381 7.99 9.79 -11.60
CA VAL A 381 9.14 10.14 -10.75
C VAL A 381 9.70 11.54 -11.05
N PRO A 382 10.28 12.23 -10.04
CA PRO A 382 10.90 13.55 -10.23
C PRO A 382 11.96 13.56 -11.34
N ARG A 383 12.87 12.58 -11.29
CA ARG A 383 13.94 12.36 -12.27
C ARG A 383 13.95 10.89 -12.70
N LEU A 384 14.04 10.65 -14.00
CA LEU A 384 14.24 9.29 -14.51
C LEU A 384 15.66 8.83 -14.21
N MET A 385 15.78 7.57 -13.80
CA MET A 385 17.05 6.89 -13.52
C MET A 385 17.25 5.72 -14.47
N THR A 386 18.52 5.46 -14.79
CA THR A 386 18.94 4.30 -15.57
C THR A 386 19.02 3.06 -14.69
N GLU A 387 19.03 1.86 -15.30
CA GLU A 387 19.28 0.60 -14.59
C GLU A 387 20.56 0.67 -13.72
N LYS A 388 21.65 1.24 -14.24
CA LYS A 388 22.91 1.42 -13.50
C LYS A 388 22.80 2.34 -12.29
N GLU A 389 21.92 3.34 -12.34
CA GLU A 389 21.63 4.19 -11.18
C GLU A 389 20.79 3.42 -10.14
N LEU A 390 19.83 2.60 -10.59
CA LEU A 390 19.04 1.75 -9.71
C LEU A 390 19.86 0.64 -9.05
N GLU A 391 20.85 0.05 -9.75
CA GLU A 391 21.80 -0.92 -9.17
C GLU A 391 22.49 -0.37 -7.91
N LYS A 392 22.84 0.93 -7.90
CA LYS A 392 23.53 1.55 -6.76
C LYS A 392 22.72 1.47 -5.46
N PHE A 393 21.40 1.48 -5.52
CA PHE A 393 20.57 1.36 -4.33
C PHE A 393 20.68 -0.03 -3.72
N TYR A 394 20.69 -1.09 -4.51
CA TYR A 394 20.88 -2.45 -4.00
C TYR A 394 22.26 -2.62 -3.36
N TYR A 395 23.31 -2.07 -3.99
CA TYR A 395 24.65 -2.08 -3.38
C TYR A 395 24.67 -1.33 -2.05
N ARG A 396 23.97 -0.19 -1.97
CA ARG A 396 23.97 0.66 -0.77
C ARG A 396 23.22 0.04 0.41
N VAL A 397 22.11 -0.63 0.14
CA VAL A 397 21.27 -1.22 1.19
C VAL A 397 21.67 -2.66 1.53
N SER A 398 22.60 -3.26 0.82
CA SER A 398 23.05 -4.62 1.10
C SER A 398 24.06 -4.68 2.23
N ASP A 399 23.88 -5.67 3.11
CA ASP A 399 24.86 -6.02 4.12
C ASP A 399 25.75 -7.15 3.59
N TRP A 400 27.00 -6.85 3.27
CA TRP A 400 28.01 -7.81 2.79
C TRP A 400 28.95 -8.28 3.90
N SER A 401 28.72 -7.88 5.14
CA SER A 401 29.58 -8.21 6.28
C SER A 401 29.30 -9.61 6.87
N LYS A 402 28.35 -10.31 6.28
CA LYS A 402 27.96 -11.68 6.71
C LYS A 402 28.03 -12.66 5.57
#